data_994e3caf1f6cc9a91e0e66660b9a569c
#
_entry.id   994e3caf1f6cc9a91e0e66660b9a569c
#
_cell.length_a   1.000
_cell.length_b   1.000
_cell.length_c   1.000
_cell.angle_alpha   90.00
_cell.angle_beta   90.00
_cell.angle_gamma   90.00
#
_symmetry.space_group_name_H-M   'P 1'
#
loop_
_entity.id
_entity.type
_entity.pdbx_description
1 polymer ?
#
loop_
_entity_poly.entity_id
_entity_poly.type
_entity_poly.pdbx_seq_one_letter_code
_entity_poly.pdbx_strand_id
1 'polypeptide(L)'
;MCGEYGDVSWRPHYHAIIFNYDFPDKLRVNIKANPKSNTYLSGELKKLWPFGNHLIGDVTFDSAAYVARYVTKKITGEMAENHYTRDVIDFNEITGELYSFMEQVKLVPEYATMSRHPGIGSGWYEKYSSDCFPSDYLIKDGNKLPIPKYYLDRLEKEDNDEWMAVKEKRRIAAALL
;
A
#
# COMPACT_ATOMS: atom_id res chain seq x y z
N MET A 1 -3.37 2.45 4.17
CA MET A 1 -2.91 3.81 3.81
C MET A 1 -1.41 3.87 3.90
N CYS A 2 -0.75 4.56 2.99
CA CYS A 2 0.68 4.85 3.08
C CYS A 2 0.93 6.32 2.72
N GLY A 3 2.03 6.85 3.23
CA GLY A 3 2.59 8.14 2.86
C GLY A 3 3.95 7.94 2.24
N GLU A 4 4.23 8.65 1.16
CA GLU A 4 5.49 8.62 0.44
C GLU A 4 5.89 9.99 -0.08
N TYR A 5 7.12 10.11 -0.56
CA TYR A 5 7.59 11.27 -1.31
C TYR A 5 7.72 10.93 -2.79
N GLY A 6 7.35 11.87 -3.66
CA GLY A 6 7.54 11.75 -5.09
C GLY A 6 9.03 11.78 -5.46
N ASP A 7 9.43 10.95 -6.40
CA ASP A 7 10.84 10.72 -6.74
C ASP A 7 11.57 11.97 -7.26
N VAL A 8 10.86 12.92 -7.86
CA VAL A 8 11.46 14.13 -8.47
C VAL A 8 11.31 15.37 -7.59
N SER A 9 10.09 15.62 -7.13
CA SER A 9 9.75 16.88 -6.45
C SER A 9 9.74 16.78 -4.93
N TRP A 10 9.91 15.59 -4.38
CA TRP A 10 9.82 15.33 -2.93
C TRP A 10 8.51 15.79 -2.29
N ARG A 11 7.48 15.96 -3.11
CA ARG A 11 6.16 16.30 -2.60
C ARG A 11 5.56 15.11 -1.90
N PRO A 12 4.96 15.28 -0.71
CA PRO A 12 4.29 14.20 -0.02
C PRO A 12 3.06 13.75 -0.82
N HIS A 13 2.93 12.43 -0.98
CA HIS A 13 1.79 11.74 -1.57
C HIS A 13 1.22 10.75 -0.57
N TYR A 14 -0.09 10.58 -0.61
CA TYR A 14 -0.78 9.66 0.27
C TYR A 14 -1.67 8.76 -0.56
N HIS A 15 -1.63 7.46 -0.28
CA HIS A 15 -2.46 6.47 -0.94
C HIS A 15 -3.27 5.72 0.12
N ALA A 16 -4.55 5.56 -0.12
CA ALA A 16 -5.43 4.80 0.77
C ALA A 16 -6.32 3.86 -0.02
N ILE A 17 -6.48 2.64 0.49
CA ILE A 17 -7.54 1.73 0.07
C ILE A 17 -8.56 1.71 1.19
N ILE A 18 -9.80 2.07 0.87
CA ILE A 18 -10.91 2.14 1.81
C ILE A 18 -11.90 1.04 1.42
N PHE A 19 -12.18 0.13 2.35
CA PHE A 19 -13.09 -0.98 2.11
C PHE A 19 -14.51 -0.61 2.57
N ASN A 20 -15.51 -1.11 1.83
CA ASN A 20 -16.93 -0.97 2.16
C ASN A 20 -17.42 0.48 2.28
N TYR A 21 -16.73 1.42 1.64
CA TYR A 21 -17.15 2.81 1.58
C TYR A 21 -16.90 3.39 0.20
N ASP A 22 -17.84 4.19 -0.26
CA ASP A 22 -17.71 4.98 -1.48
C ASP A 22 -18.27 6.40 -1.24
N PHE A 23 -17.65 7.41 -1.86
CA PHE A 23 -18.11 8.78 -1.74
C PHE A 23 -19.37 8.99 -2.59
N PRO A 24 -20.50 9.41 -1.99
CA PRO A 24 -21.78 9.51 -2.71
C PRO A 24 -21.78 10.67 -3.74
N ASP A 25 -20.90 11.65 -3.57
CA ASP A 25 -20.76 12.85 -4.41
C ASP A 25 -19.66 12.73 -5.47
N LYS A 26 -19.26 11.52 -5.83
CA LYS A 26 -18.21 11.30 -6.84
C LYS A 26 -18.59 11.86 -8.21
N LEU A 27 -17.73 12.68 -8.76
CA LEU A 27 -17.82 13.20 -10.13
C LEU A 27 -16.69 12.63 -10.97
N ARG A 28 -17.03 11.94 -12.07
CA ARG A 28 -16.05 11.37 -12.97
C ARG A 28 -15.26 12.47 -13.68
N VAL A 29 -13.94 12.30 -13.69
CA VAL A 29 -13.03 13.20 -14.42
C VAL A 29 -12.16 12.43 -15.38
N ASN A 30 -11.93 13.00 -16.55
CA ASN A 30 -11.04 12.41 -17.54
C ASN A 30 -9.63 12.97 -17.36
N ILE A 31 -8.71 12.13 -16.95
CA ILE A 31 -7.29 12.49 -16.86
C ILE A 31 -6.64 12.13 -18.19
N LYS A 32 -6.09 13.12 -18.89
CA LYS A 32 -5.43 12.94 -20.20
C LYS A 32 -4.30 11.90 -20.14
N ALA A 33 -3.58 11.81 -19.02
CA ALA A 33 -2.49 10.87 -18.84
C ALA A 33 -2.93 9.40 -18.74
N ASN A 34 -4.19 9.13 -18.35
CA ASN A 34 -4.73 7.77 -18.29
C ASN A 34 -6.24 7.75 -18.61
N PRO A 35 -6.60 7.84 -19.90
CA PRO A 35 -8.01 7.93 -20.32
C PRO A 35 -8.82 6.65 -20.07
N LYS A 36 -8.15 5.51 -19.79
CA LYS A 36 -8.81 4.23 -19.47
C LYS A 36 -9.11 4.06 -18.00
N SER A 37 -8.57 4.89 -17.14
CA SER A 37 -8.80 4.84 -15.69
C SER A 37 -10.10 5.53 -15.31
N ASN A 38 -10.93 4.85 -14.54
CA ASN A 38 -12.05 5.51 -13.87
C ASN A 38 -11.50 6.34 -12.71
N THR A 39 -11.55 7.65 -12.87
CA THR A 39 -11.03 8.58 -11.88
C THR A 39 -12.11 9.58 -11.51
N TYR A 40 -12.21 9.90 -10.23
CA TYR A 40 -13.27 10.74 -9.69
C TYR A 40 -12.70 11.80 -8.73
N LEU A 41 -13.43 12.89 -8.59
CA LEU A 41 -13.29 13.89 -7.55
C LEU A 41 -14.49 13.82 -6.62
N SER A 42 -14.32 14.24 -5.38
CA SER A 42 -15.40 14.35 -4.38
C SER A 42 -15.23 15.63 -3.56
N GLY A 43 -16.28 16.39 -3.44
CA GLY A 43 -16.31 17.58 -2.58
C GLY A 43 -16.25 17.22 -1.10
N GLU A 44 -16.82 16.07 -0.72
CA GLU A 44 -16.73 15.54 0.64
C GLU A 44 -15.29 15.17 0.99
N LEU A 45 -14.61 14.42 0.11
CA LEU A 45 -13.21 14.07 0.32
C LEU A 45 -12.32 15.32 0.40
N LYS A 46 -12.58 16.35 -0.41
CA LYS A 46 -11.85 17.63 -0.35
C LYS A 46 -11.99 18.33 1.00
N LYS A 47 -13.16 18.24 1.65
CA LYS A 47 -13.37 18.80 2.99
C LYS A 47 -12.63 18.00 4.06
N LEU A 48 -12.61 16.66 3.93
CA LEU A 48 -11.91 15.75 4.85
C LEU A 48 -10.39 15.85 4.70
N TRP A 49 -9.91 16.06 3.48
CA TRP A 49 -8.49 16.16 3.14
C TRP A 49 -8.21 17.46 2.37
N PRO A 50 -8.02 18.59 3.07
CA PRO A 50 -7.79 19.89 2.42
C PRO A 50 -6.35 20.09 1.92
N PHE A 51 -5.44 19.15 2.15
CA PHE A 51 -4.00 19.27 1.88
C PHE A 51 -3.66 18.87 0.44
N GLY A 52 -4.01 19.70 -0.51
CA GLY A 52 -3.66 19.49 -1.91
C GLY A 52 -4.76 18.82 -2.75
N ASN A 53 -4.34 18.19 -3.86
CA ASN A 53 -5.25 17.51 -4.78
C ASN A 53 -5.55 16.10 -4.31
N HIS A 54 -6.75 15.63 -4.62
CA HIS A 54 -7.16 14.26 -4.36
C HIS A 54 -7.79 13.64 -5.61
N LEU A 55 -7.66 12.33 -5.73
CA LEU A 55 -8.26 11.55 -6.80
C LEU A 55 -8.76 10.22 -6.19
N ILE A 56 -9.93 9.80 -6.63
CA ILE A 56 -10.53 8.52 -6.27
C ILE A 56 -10.47 7.62 -7.48
N GLY A 57 -10.01 6.42 -7.34
CA GLY A 57 -9.99 5.38 -8.37
C GLY A 57 -10.68 4.12 -7.88
N ASP A 58 -11.09 3.26 -8.82
CA ASP A 58 -11.62 1.96 -8.50
C ASP A 58 -10.52 1.05 -7.93
N VAL A 59 -10.85 0.26 -6.91
CA VAL A 59 -9.95 -0.74 -6.36
C VAL A 59 -9.98 -1.98 -7.25
N THR A 60 -8.86 -2.24 -7.89
CA THR A 60 -8.57 -3.44 -8.69
C THR A 60 -7.35 -4.13 -8.11
N PHE A 61 -7.05 -5.34 -8.57
CA PHE A 61 -5.81 -6.02 -8.19
C PHE A 61 -4.58 -5.16 -8.53
N ASP A 62 -4.56 -4.54 -9.69
CA ASP A 62 -3.42 -3.73 -10.14
C ASP A 62 -3.26 -2.46 -9.32
N SER A 63 -4.38 -1.77 -9.01
CA SER A 63 -4.33 -0.57 -8.17
C SER A 63 -3.96 -0.90 -6.72
N ALA A 64 -4.42 -2.03 -6.19
CA ALA A 64 -4.02 -2.50 -4.86
C ALA A 64 -2.54 -2.89 -4.82
N ALA A 65 -2.04 -3.61 -5.85
CA ALA A 65 -0.62 -3.97 -5.98
C ALA A 65 0.26 -2.72 -6.16
N TYR A 66 -0.23 -1.70 -6.86
CA TYR A 66 0.44 -0.42 -6.98
C TYR A 66 0.63 0.24 -5.60
N VAL A 67 -0.44 0.39 -4.84
CA VAL A 67 -0.38 0.97 -3.48
C VAL A 67 0.52 0.15 -2.56
N ALA A 68 0.48 -1.19 -2.64
CA ALA A 68 1.31 -2.06 -1.82
C ALA A 68 2.82 -1.88 -2.04
N ARG A 69 3.25 -1.50 -3.25
CA ARG A 69 4.68 -1.25 -3.54
C ARG A 69 5.24 -0.07 -2.76
N TYR A 70 4.44 0.91 -2.42
CA TYR A 70 4.89 2.08 -1.65
C TYR A 70 5.24 1.75 -0.20
N VAL A 71 4.72 0.66 0.33
CA VAL A 71 5.08 0.17 1.67
C VAL A 71 6.57 -0.16 1.79
N THR A 72 7.23 -0.48 0.67
CA THR A 72 8.64 -0.90 0.63
C THR A 72 9.63 0.25 0.36
N LYS A 73 9.16 1.46 0.10
CA LYS A 73 10.03 2.61 -0.24
C LYS A 73 10.85 3.15 0.93
N LYS A 74 10.43 2.89 2.16
CA LYS A 74 11.10 3.40 3.35
C LYS A 74 12.56 2.97 3.42
N ILE A 75 13.45 3.95 3.51
CA ILE A 75 14.88 3.72 3.73
C ILE A 75 15.15 3.63 5.24
N THR A 76 15.93 2.64 5.62
CA THR A 76 16.31 2.37 7.02
C THR A 76 17.81 2.18 7.13
N GLY A 77 18.33 2.14 8.37
CA GLY A 77 19.75 1.99 8.65
C GLY A 77 20.55 3.29 8.45
N GLU A 78 21.84 3.16 8.22
CA GLU A 78 22.78 4.30 8.17
C GLU A 78 22.46 5.32 7.06
N MET A 79 21.84 4.87 5.96
CA MET A 79 21.48 5.74 4.84
C MET A 79 20.25 6.60 5.13
N ALA A 80 19.47 6.29 6.15
CA ALA A 80 18.20 6.97 6.45
C ALA A 80 18.41 8.44 6.84
N GLU A 81 19.44 8.73 7.62
CA GLU A 81 19.73 10.09 8.08
C GLU A 81 19.96 11.04 6.89
N ASN A 82 20.86 10.67 6.00
CA ASN A 82 21.15 11.50 4.82
C ASN A 82 19.97 11.56 3.85
N HIS A 83 19.19 10.47 3.76
CA HIS A 83 18.04 10.42 2.85
C HIS A 83 16.92 11.35 3.29
N TYR A 84 16.64 11.41 4.58
CA TYR A 84 15.53 12.21 5.12
C TYR A 84 15.93 13.61 5.60
N THR A 85 17.20 13.98 5.54
CA THR A 85 17.64 15.33 5.83
C THR A 85 17.69 16.14 4.54
N ARG A 86 17.07 17.32 4.53
CA ARG A 86 17.04 18.24 3.38
C ARG A 86 17.42 19.62 3.80
N ASP A 87 18.23 20.24 2.98
CA ASP A 87 18.46 21.67 3.08
C ASP A 87 17.28 22.42 2.44
N VAL A 88 16.61 23.23 3.21
CA VAL A 88 15.50 24.07 2.75
C VAL A 88 15.99 25.49 2.66
N ILE A 89 15.83 26.10 1.50
CA ILE A 89 16.06 27.52 1.31
C ILE A 89 14.72 28.20 1.59
N ASP A 90 14.66 28.95 2.66
CA ASP A 90 13.48 29.77 2.97
C ASP A 90 13.50 31.05 2.14
N PHE A 91 12.37 31.45 1.62
CA PHE A 91 12.20 32.67 0.88
C PHE A 91 10.95 33.43 1.38
N ASN A 92 10.99 34.71 1.33
CA ASN A 92 9.84 35.54 1.66
C ASN A 92 8.78 35.38 0.56
N GLU A 93 7.65 34.79 0.90
CA GLU A 93 6.54 34.59 -0.05
C GLU A 93 5.99 35.90 -0.64
N ILE A 94 6.16 37.04 0.05
CA ILE A 94 5.65 38.36 -0.37
C ILE A 94 6.65 39.09 -1.25
N THR A 95 7.95 39.09 -0.89
CA THR A 95 8.99 39.84 -1.61
C THR A 95 9.79 38.99 -2.59
N GLY A 96 9.74 37.67 -2.47
CA GLY A 96 10.56 36.74 -3.26
C GLY A 96 12.04 36.76 -2.88
N GLU A 97 12.41 37.48 -1.84
CA GLU A 97 13.80 37.53 -1.36
C GLU A 97 14.18 36.20 -0.70
N LEU A 98 15.34 35.66 -1.11
CA LEU A 98 15.93 34.47 -0.49
C LEU A 98 16.54 34.87 0.85
N TYR A 99 16.05 34.25 1.92
CA TYR A 99 16.74 34.27 3.20
C TYR A 99 17.91 33.30 3.14
N SER A 100 19.11 33.79 3.43
CA SER A 100 20.37 33.03 3.32
C SER A 100 20.58 31.97 4.42
N PHE A 101 19.54 31.54 5.07
CA PHE A 101 19.62 30.46 6.07
C PHE A 101 19.24 29.14 5.43
N MET A 102 20.24 28.27 5.21
CA MET A 102 19.98 26.87 4.98
C MET A 102 19.52 26.25 6.30
N GLU A 103 18.25 26.02 6.43
CA GLU A 103 17.72 25.21 7.53
C GLU A 103 17.68 23.74 7.11
N GLN A 104 18.27 22.90 7.94
CA GLN A 104 18.16 21.45 7.72
C GLN A 104 16.85 20.96 8.31
N VAL A 105 15.98 20.49 7.44
CA VAL A 105 14.70 19.89 7.84
C VAL A 105 14.79 18.38 7.74
N LYS A 106 14.41 17.71 8.82
CA LYS A 106 14.30 16.26 8.84
C LYS A 106 12.88 15.85 8.43
N LEU A 107 12.79 15.19 7.28
CA LEU A 107 11.52 14.68 6.77
C LEU A 107 11.05 13.45 7.57
N VAL A 108 9.75 13.31 7.70
CA VAL A 108 9.14 12.10 8.28
C VAL A 108 9.31 10.95 7.28
N PRO A 109 9.91 9.81 7.68
CA PRO A 109 10.05 8.67 6.77
C PRO A 109 8.70 8.16 6.26
N GLU A 110 8.73 7.55 5.07
CA GLU A 110 7.57 6.88 4.50
C GLU A 110 6.99 5.87 5.51
N TYR A 111 5.68 5.74 5.49
CA TYR A 111 4.98 4.87 6.42
C TYR A 111 3.81 4.17 5.77
N ALA A 112 3.41 3.05 6.35
CA ALA A 112 2.18 2.36 6.03
C ALA A 112 1.40 2.03 7.29
N THR A 113 0.09 2.20 7.21
CA THR A 113 -0.85 1.79 8.26
C THR A 113 -1.95 0.94 7.64
N MET A 114 -2.42 -0.05 8.38
CA MET A 114 -3.48 -0.94 7.93
C MET A 114 -4.36 -1.41 9.07
N SER A 115 -5.57 -1.87 8.76
CA SER A 115 -6.45 -2.51 9.73
C SER A 115 -5.79 -3.79 10.26
N ARG A 116 -5.77 -3.95 11.58
CA ARG A 116 -5.17 -5.11 12.26
C ARG A 116 -6.19 -5.93 13.05
N HIS A 117 -7.32 -5.36 13.40
CA HIS A 117 -8.36 -6.00 14.20
C HIS A 117 -9.75 -5.73 13.60
N PRO A 118 -10.24 -6.62 12.73
CA PRO A 118 -9.55 -7.74 12.07
C PRO A 118 -8.53 -7.24 11.04
N GLY A 119 -7.54 -8.09 10.72
CA GLY A 119 -6.58 -7.82 9.64
C GLY A 119 -7.27 -7.85 8.27
N ILE A 120 -6.67 -7.18 7.28
CA ILE A 120 -7.16 -7.20 5.89
C ILE A 120 -7.21 -8.65 5.40
N GLY A 121 -8.36 -9.05 4.84
CA GLY A 121 -8.60 -10.40 4.34
C GLY A 121 -8.98 -11.44 5.40
N SER A 122 -9.06 -11.08 6.70
CA SER A 122 -9.41 -12.00 7.78
C SER A 122 -10.77 -12.67 7.55
N GLY A 123 -11.82 -11.88 7.28
CA GLY A 123 -13.15 -12.44 7.03
C GLY A 123 -13.24 -13.28 5.75
N TRP A 124 -12.41 -13.01 4.76
CA TRP A 124 -12.30 -13.87 3.59
C TRP A 124 -11.69 -15.22 3.97
N TYR A 125 -10.59 -15.22 4.73
CA TYR A 125 -9.94 -16.44 5.18
C TYR A 125 -10.89 -17.32 6.03
N GLU A 126 -11.59 -16.73 6.96
CA GLU A 126 -12.56 -17.45 7.81
C GLU A 126 -13.65 -18.17 7.01
N LYS A 127 -14.02 -17.61 5.88
CA LYS A 127 -15.10 -18.15 5.04
C LYS A 127 -14.62 -19.08 3.94
N TYR A 128 -13.40 -18.86 3.42
CA TYR A 128 -12.92 -19.49 2.19
C TYR A 128 -11.52 -20.11 2.32
N SER A 129 -11.05 -20.40 3.54
CA SER A 129 -9.73 -21.02 3.74
C SER A 129 -9.58 -22.35 3.00
N SER A 130 -10.67 -23.12 2.84
CA SER A 130 -10.70 -24.35 2.06
C SER A 130 -10.37 -24.15 0.57
N ASP A 131 -10.54 -22.95 0.02
CA ASP A 131 -10.16 -22.65 -1.36
C ASP A 131 -8.63 -22.54 -1.52
N CYS A 132 -7.94 -22.24 -0.42
CA CYS A 132 -6.48 -22.13 -0.38
C CYS A 132 -5.81 -23.46 -0.06
N PHE A 133 -6.39 -24.23 0.87
CA PHE A 133 -5.76 -25.40 1.48
C PHE A 133 -6.56 -26.69 1.25
N PRO A 134 -5.89 -27.80 0.95
CA PRO A 134 -4.44 -28.05 1.01
C PRO A 134 -3.69 -27.69 -0.29
N SER A 135 -4.32 -27.04 -1.28
CA SER A 135 -3.75 -26.83 -2.62
C SER A 135 -2.51 -25.93 -2.65
N ASP A 136 -2.38 -24.99 -1.71
CA ASP A 136 -1.28 -24.05 -1.58
C ASP A 136 -1.17 -22.98 -2.66
N TYR A 137 -2.22 -22.74 -3.38
CA TYR A 137 -2.29 -21.67 -4.35
C TYR A 137 -3.70 -21.11 -4.45
N LEU A 138 -3.77 -19.88 -4.90
CA LEU A 138 -5.01 -19.24 -5.31
C LEU A 138 -5.09 -19.20 -6.83
N ILE A 139 -6.30 -19.26 -7.37
CA ILE A 139 -6.53 -19.04 -8.81
C ILE A 139 -7.02 -17.60 -9.01
N LYS A 140 -6.32 -16.87 -9.88
CA LYS A 140 -6.76 -15.57 -10.36
C LYS A 140 -6.61 -15.52 -11.88
N ASP A 141 -7.71 -15.27 -12.58
CA ASP A 141 -7.74 -15.18 -14.04
C ASP A 141 -7.08 -16.39 -14.73
N GLY A 142 -7.33 -17.61 -14.20
CA GLY A 142 -6.76 -18.88 -14.68
C GLY A 142 -5.30 -19.13 -14.25
N ASN A 143 -4.65 -18.21 -13.59
CA ASN A 143 -3.27 -18.32 -13.14
C ASN A 143 -3.18 -18.71 -11.67
N LYS A 144 -2.20 -19.58 -11.36
CA LYS A 144 -1.87 -19.92 -9.97
C LYS A 144 -1.04 -18.84 -9.33
N LEU A 145 -1.50 -18.34 -8.20
CA LEU A 145 -0.78 -17.36 -7.36
C LEU A 145 -0.39 -18.02 -6.03
N PRO A 146 0.76 -17.68 -5.45
CA PRO A 146 1.13 -18.13 -4.13
C PRO A 146 0.16 -17.60 -3.08
N ILE A 147 -0.04 -18.40 -2.02
CA ILE A 147 -0.86 -17.96 -0.89
C ILE A 147 -0.15 -16.84 -0.15
N PRO A 148 -0.86 -15.76 0.21
CA PRO A 148 -0.30 -14.70 1.03
C PRO A 148 0.26 -15.24 2.37
N LYS A 149 1.43 -14.77 2.76
CA LYS A 149 2.08 -15.17 4.01
C LYS A 149 1.16 -15.03 5.23
N TYR A 150 0.33 -13.99 5.26
CA TYR A 150 -0.67 -13.77 6.32
C TYR A 150 -1.58 -14.98 6.53
N TYR A 151 -2.01 -15.65 5.47
CA TYR A 151 -2.86 -16.83 5.57
C TYR A 151 -2.07 -18.08 5.99
N LEU A 152 -0.82 -18.19 5.51
CA LEU A 152 0.06 -19.28 5.96
C LEU A 152 0.37 -19.18 7.46
N ASP A 153 0.75 -17.98 7.94
CA ASP A 153 1.04 -17.74 9.35
C ASP A 153 -0.21 -17.97 10.25
N ARG A 154 -1.40 -17.74 9.70
CA ARG A 154 -2.65 -17.99 10.42
C ARG A 154 -2.96 -19.47 10.51
N LEU A 155 -2.81 -20.20 9.42
CA LEU A 155 -3.01 -21.64 9.37
C LEU A 155 -2.05 -22.39 10.30
N GLU A 156 -0.78 -21.98 10.36
CA GLU A 156 0.20 -22.55 11.27
C GLU A 156 -0.18 -22.35 12.75
N LYS A 157 -0.86 -21.25 13.08
CA LYS A 157 -1.36 -21.00 14.43
C LYS A 157 -2.62 -21.81 14.78
N GLU A 158 -3.38 -22.21 13.78
CA GLU A 158 -4.60 -23.00 13.95
C GLU A 158 -4.31 -24.51 14.10
N ASP A 159 -3.00 -24.90 14.14
CA ASP A 159 -2.51 -26.27 14.37
C ASP A 159 -3.19 -27.29 13.43
N ASN A 160 -3.21 -26.99 12.14
CA ASN A 160 -3.84 -27.80 11.13
C ASN A 160 -2.95 -28.98 10.75
N ASP A 161 -3.19 -30.15 11.33
CA ASP A 161 -2.41 -31.38 11.13
C ASP A 161 -2.34 -31.81 9.66
N GLU A 162 -3.41 -31.65 8.91
CA GLU A 162 -3.46 -32.01 7.48
C GLU A 162 -2.50 -31.15 6.66
N TRP A 163 -2.49 -29.85 6.91
CA TRP A 163 -1.58 -28.92 6.28
C TRP A 163 -0.13 -29.22 6.63
N MET A 164 0.16 -29.46 7.91
CA MET A 164 1.50 -29.79 8.38
C MET A 164 2.03 -31.08 7.71
N ALA A 165 1.18 -32.08 7.52
CA ALA A 165 1.53 -33.30 6.79
C ALA A 165 1.86 -33.04 5.30
N VAL A 166 1.12 -32.15 4.63
CA VAL A 166 1.39 -31.75 3.25
C VAL A 166 2.71 -30.98 3.16
N LYS A 167 2.96 -30.05 4.07
CA LYS A 167 4.21 -29.27 4.15
C LYS A 167 5.44 -30.18 4.34
N GLU A 168 5.33 -31.16 5.22
CA GLU A 168 6.42 -32.12 5.47
C GLU A 168 6.70 -33.01 4.25
N LYS A 169 5.68 -33.53 3.59
CA LYS A 169 5.86 -34.30 2.33
C LYS A 169 6.59 -33.51 1.27
N ARG A 170 6.29 -32.22 1.14
CA ARG A 170 6.97 -31.32 0.17
C ARG A 170 8.42 -31.05 0.56
N ARG A 171 8.69 -30.84 1.86
CA ARG A 171 10.06 -30.67 2.36
C ARG A 171 10.92 -31.89 2.03
N ILE A 172 10.39 -33.09 2.23
CA ILE A 172 11.07 -34.33 1.89
C ILE A 172 11.31 -34.41 0.38
N ALA A 173 10.30 -34.15 -0.44
CA ALA A 173 10.44 -34.20 -1.90
C ALA A 173 11.48 -33.18 -2.42
N ALA A 174 11.54 -31.98 -1.87
CA ALA A 174 12.53 -30.96 -2.24
C ALA A 174 13.97 -31.31 -1.82
N ALA A 175 14.14 -32.13 -0.78
CA ALA A 175 15.47 -32.60 -0.32
C ALA A 175 16.02 -33.76 -1.15
N LEU A 176 15.20 -34.35 -2.01
CA LEU A 176 15.57 -35.48 -2.89
C LEU A 176 15.93 -35.04 -4.32
N LEU A 177 15.84 -33.73 -4.62
CA LEU A 177 16.25 -33.10 -5.87
C LEU A 177 17.60 -32.41 -5.76
#